data_d5680650e0291e4af79b6565875dd67e
#
_entry.id   d5680650e0291e4af79b6565875dd67e
#
_cell.length_a   1.000
_cell.length_b   1.000
_cell.length_c   1.000
_cell.angle_alpha   90.00
_cell.angle_beta   90.00
_cell.angle_gamma   90.00
#
_symmetry.space_group_name_H-M   'P 1'
#
loop_
_entity.id
_entity.type
_entity.pdbx_description
1 polymer ?
#
loop_
_entity_poly.entity_id
_entity_poly.type
_entity_poly.pdbx_seq_one_letter_code
_entity_poly.pdbx_strand_id
1 'polypeptide(L)'
;MRNTKLLVVIDESEASKRAVSYVAGIIGRGRRFKVCLAHTLPEIPAHLIEHGGAEDPGDEEKLERELHSDQNQWIVAARKKAQPFLAGARTVLRKAGLPAGSIEERYCDPAEGRARGDEILEMARERECHTIVVGSESLSRWRQLLGDDPVEELLRRGKGFTVWVVE
;
A
#
# COMPACT_ATOMS: atom_id res chain seq x y z
N MET A 1 5.02 10.42 25.99
CA MET A 1 3.88 10.69 25.09
C MET A 1 4.00 9.80 23.86
N ARG A 2 2.98 9.00 23.54
CA ARG A 2 2.98 8.16 22.35
C ARG A 2 2.95 9.02 21.08
N ASN A 3 3.85 8.80 20.14
CA ASN A 3 3.76 9.40 18.82
C ASN A 3 2.55 8.79 18.09
N THR A 4 1.69 9.64 17.55
CA THR A 4 0.57 9.19 16.71
C THR A 4 1.13 8.75 15.37
N LYS A 5 0.94 7.47 15.03
CA LYS A 5 1.37 6.91 13.73
C LYS A 5 0.16 6.83 12.79
N LEU A 6 0.32 7.38 11.61
CA LEU A 6 -0.66 7.35 10.53
C LEU A 6 -0.13 6.47 9.39
N LEU A 7 -0.98 5.62 8.85
CA LEU A 7 -0.75 4.97 7.57
C LEU A 7 -1.48 5.76 6.50
N VAL A 8 -0.80 6.24 5.48
CA VAL A 8 -1.39 6.94 4.35
C VAL A 8 -1.22 6.10 3.11
N VAL A 9 -2.32 5.69 2.51
CA VAL A 9 -2.33 4.89 1.29
C VAL A 9 -2.08 5.80 0.09
N ILE A 10 -1.08 5.45 -0.70
CA ILE A 10 -0.60 6.24 -1.83
C ILE A 10 -0.84 5.49 -3.13
N ASP A 11 -1.44 6.15 -4.09
CA ASP A 11 -1.52 5.73 -5.49
C ASP A 11 -1.43 6.94 -6.44
N GLU A 12 -1.66 6.72 -7.72
CA GLU A 12 -1.61 7.77 -8.74
C GLU A 12 -2.83 8.71 -8.76
N SER A 13 -3.88 8.44 -7.94
CA SER A 13 -5.11 9.21 -7.97
C SER A 13 -4.97 10.63 -7.41
N GLU A 14 -5.85 11.52 -7.84
CA GLU A 14 -5.93 12.86 -7.28
C GLU A 14 -6.44 12.84 -5.83
N ALA A 15 -7.32 11.90 -5.48
CA ALA A 15 -7.78 11.74 -4.09
C ALA A 15 -6.63 11.30 -3.16
N SER A 16 -5.71 10.46 -3.63
CA SER A 16 -4.49 10.14 -2.88
C SER A 16 -3.63 11.37 -2.61
N LYS A 17 -3.44 12.23 -3.60
CA LYS A 17 -2.70 13.50 -3.43
C LYS A 17 -3.40 14.44 -2.45
N ARG A 18 -4.76 14.51 -2.52
CA ARG A 18 -5.55 15.29 -1.54
C ARG A 18 -5.43 14.72 -0.14
N ALA A 19 -5.42 13.39 0.01
CA ALA A 19 -5.22 12.73 1.29
C ALA A 19 -3.87 13.10 1.93
N VAL A 20 -2.78 13.11 1.15
CA VAL A 20 -1.46 13.54 1.61
C VAL A 20 -1.48 15.02 2.03
N SER A 21 -2.11 15.90 1.22
CA SER A 21 -2.23 17.34 1.52
C SER A 21 -3.06 17.59 2.77
N TYR A 22 -4.13 16.83 2.96
CA TYR A 22 -4.96 16.88 4.16
C TYR A 22 -4.17 16.48 5.41
N VAL A 23 -3.44 15.36 5.34
CA VAL A 23 -2.55 14.93 6.44
C VAL A 23 -1.48 15.99 6.73
N ALA A 24 -0.86 16.55 5.69
CA ALA A 24 0.13 17.63 5.84
C ALA A 24 -0.45 18.86 6.57
N GLY A 25 -1.69 19.24 6.27
CA GLY A 25 -2.38 20.33 6.92
C GLY A 25 -2.69 20.08 8.41
N ILE A 26 -3.06 18.85 8.77
CA ILE A 26 -3.36 18.46 10.16
C ILE A 26 -2.09 18.35 10.99
N ILE A 27 -1.06 17.69 10.45
CA ILE A 27 0.19 17.43 11.17
C ILE A 27 0.88 18.74 11.53
N GLY A 28 0.81 19.72 10.63
CA GLY A 28 1.43 21.02 10.85
C GLY A 28 2.91 20.88 11.25
N ARG A 29 3.38 21.76 12.11
CA ARG A 29 4.74 21.74 12.66
C ARG A 29 4.89 20.79 13.89
N GLY A 30 3.95 19.87 14.08
CA GLY A 30 3.93 18.99 15.25
C GLY A 30 4.92 17.83 15.12
N ARG A 31 5.94 17.80 15.99
CA ARG A 31 6.92 16.71 16.08
C ARG A 31 6.35 15.37 16.58
N ARG A 32 5.04 15.29 16.81
CA ARG A 32 4.38 14.15 17.48
C ARG A 32 3.83 13.08 16.53
N PHE A 33 3.96 13.31 15.23
CA PHE A 33 3.41 12.41 14.22
C PHE A 33 4.52 11.60 13.54
N LYS A 34 4.21 10.36 13.24
CA LYS A 34 4.96 9.53 12.31
C LYS A 34 4.00 9.09 11.20
N VAL A 35 4.48 9.10 9.98
CA VAL A 35 3.68 8.74 8.81
C VAL A 35 4.35 7.58 8.09
N CYS A 36 3.61 6.50 7.89
CA CYS A 36 3.95 5.44 6.97
C CYS A 36 3.19 5.68 5.67
N LEU A 37 3.90 5.94 4.59
CA LEU A 37 3.38 6.02 3.24
C LEU A 37 3.36 4.60 2.67
N ALA A 38 2.19 4.06 2.38
CA ALA A 38 2.02 2.71 1.87
C ALA A 38 1.47 2.74 0.45
N HIS A 39 2.14 2.06 -0.48
CA HIS A 39 1.64 1.86 -1.84
C HIS A 39 1.33 0.39 -2.05
N THR A 40 0.09 0.10 -2.46
CA THR A 40 -0.32 -1.25 -2.84
C THR A 40 0.09 -1.51 -4.29
N LEU A 41 0.93 -2.52 -4.49
CA LEU A 41 1.31 -2.94 -5.84
C LEU A 41 0.12 -3.61 -6.55
N PRO A 42 0.05 -3.55 -7.88
CA PRO A 42 -0.98 -4.27 -8.63
C PRO A 42 -0.81 -5.79 -8.45
N GLU A 43 -1.85 -6.54 -8.74
CA GLU A 43 -1.81 -8.00 -8.71
C GLU A 43 -0.80 -8.57 -9.72
N ILE A 44 -0.14 -9.65 -9.33
CA ILE A 44 0.75 -10.37 -10.25
C ILE A 44 -0.10 -10.94 -11.39
N PRO A 45 0.27 -10.70 -12.66
CA PRO A 45 -0.47 -11.26 -13.79
C PRO A 45 -0.57 -12.79 -13.73
N ALA A 46 -1.70 -13.36 -14.13
CA ALA A 46 -1.97 -14.80 -14.04
C ALA A 46 -0.89 -15.65 -14.71
N HIS A 47 -0.34 -15.22 -15.85
CA HIS A 47 0.74 -15.93 -16.54
C HIS A 47 2.07 -15.98 -15.76
N LEU A 48 2.22 -15.17 -14.70
CA LEU A 48 3.34 -15.21 -13.76
C LEU A 48 3.00 -15.97 -12.46
N ILE A 49 1.79 -16.47 -12.31
CA ILE A 49 1.35 -17.24 -11.15
C ILE A 49 1.32 -18.72 -11.48
N GLU A 50 0.83 -19.07 -12.68
CA GLU A 50 0.62 -20.44 -13.12
C GLU A 50 1.59 -20.79 -14.24
N HIS A 51 2.33 -21.88 -14.07
CA HIS A 51 3.03 -22.54 -15.16
C HIS A 51 2.34 -23.89 -15.47
N GLY A 52 2.37 -24.30 -16.73
CA GLY A 52 2.02 -25.68 -17.10
C GLY A 52 3.05 -26.61 -16.46
N GLY A 53 2.59 -27.60 -15.69
CA GLY A 53 3.48 -28.58 -15.08
C GLY A 53 4.37 -29.29 -16.12
N ALA A 54 5.56 -29.70 -15.70
CA ALA A 54 6.45 -30.55 -16.50
C ALA A 54 6.30 -32.03 -16.10
N GLU A 55 6.51 -32.90 -17.04
CA GLU A 55 6.47 -34.37 -16.78
C GLU A 55 7.72 -34.87 -16.01
N ASP A 56 8.83 -34.13 -16.12
CA ASP A 56 10.10 -34.42 -15.44
C ASP A 56 10.30 -33.51 -14.22
N PRO A 57 10.61 -34.08 -13.03
CA PRO A 57 10.88 -33.29 -11.83
C PRO A 57 12.02 -32.28 -11.97
N GLY A 58 13.02 -32.55 -12.80
CA GLY A 58 14.10 -31.61 -13.04
C GLY A 58 13.69 -30.37 -13.87
N ASP A 59 12.79 -30.59 -14.80
CA ASP A 59 12.20 -29.51 -15.59
C ASP A 59 11.19 -28.71 -14.76
N GLU A 60 10.46 -29.35 -13.85
CA GLU A 60 9.57 -28.68 -12.88
C GLU A 60 10.33 -27.67 -12.01
N GLU A 61 11.44 -28.09 -11.39
CA GLU A 61 12.27 -27.19 -10.57
C GLU A 61 12.86 -26.01 -11.37
N LYS A 62 13.14 -26.22 -12.64
CA LYS A 62 13.64 -25.16 -13.52
C LYS A 62 12.55 -24.16 -13.82
N LEU A 63 11.35 -24.63 -14.17
CA LEU A 63 10.18 -23.80 -14.43
C LEU A 63 9.78 -22.98 -13.20
N GLU A 64 9.78 -23.56 -12.01
CA GLU A 64 9.52 -22.85 -10.76
C GLU A 64 10.53 -21.72 -10.52
N ARG A 65 11.82 -21.97 -10.75
CA ARG A 65 12.87 -20.96 -10.60
C ARG A 65 12.72 -19.82 -11.60
N GLU A 66 12.40 -20.13 -12.86
CA GLU A 66 12.15 -19.13 -13.90
C GLU A 66 10.93 -18.27 -13.54
N LEU A 67 9.83 -18.90 -13.15
CA LEU A 67 8.61 -18.20 -12.72
C LEU A 67 8.86 -17.28 -11.54
N HIS A 68 9.59 -17.75 -10.55
CA HIS A 68 9.94 -16.93 -9.37
C HIS A 68 10.83 -15.74 -9.72
N SER A 69 11.75 -15.94 -10.67
CA SER A 69 12.59 -14.86 -11.21
C SER A 69 11.74 -13.81 -11.93
N ASP A 70 10.80 -14.23 -12.76
CA ASP A 70 9.92 -13.34 -13.52
C ASP A 70 8.98 -12.55 -12.61
N GLN A 71 8.42 -13.20 -11.58
CA GLN A 71 7.63 -12.54 -10.54
C GLN A 71 8.44 -11.45 -9.83
N ASN A 72 9.67 -11.76 -9.43
CA ASN A 72 10.55 -10.79 -8.77
C ASN A 72 10.88 -9.60 -9.68
N GLN A 73 11.16 -9.85 -10.94
CA GLN A 73 11.40 -8.77 -11.92
C GLN A 73 10.16 -7.87 -12.08
N TRP A 74 8.97 -8.47 -12.13
CA TRP A 74 7.72 -7.76 -12.21
C TRP A 74 7.49 -6.88 -10.96
N ILE A 75 7.70 -7.42 -9.76
CA ILE A 75 7.58 -6.67 -8.49
C ILE A 75 8.55 -5.49 -8.48
N VAL A 76 9.82 -5.70 -8.86
CA VAL A 76 10.82 -4.62 -8.94
C VAL A 76 10.38 -3.53 -9.91
N ALA A 77 9.86 -3.90 -11.08
CA ALA A 77 9.35 -2.95 -12.07
C ALA A 77 8.12 -2.19 -11.54
N ALA A 78 7.20 -2.86 -10.85
CA ALA A 78 6.03 -2.25 -10.24
C ALA A 78 6.42 -1.25 -9.13
N ARG A 79 7.36 -1.60 -8.26
CA ARG A 79 7.90 -0.69 -7.24
C ARG A 79 8.58 0.54 -7.86
N LYS A 80 9.34 0.36 -8.94
CA LYS A 80 9.97 1.46 -9.67
C LYS A 80 8.95 2.43 -10.23
N LYS A 81 7.83 1.95 -10.76
CA LYS A 81 6.71 2.79 -11.24
C LYS A 81 6.03 3.55 -10.10
N ALA A 82 5.92 2.95 -8.93
CA ALA A 82 5.27 3.53 -7.76
C ALA A 82 6.14 4.57 -7.03
N GLN A 83 7.46 4.47 -7.15
CA GLN A 83 8.40 5.34 -6.44
C GLN A 83 8.12 6.84 -6.57
N PRO A 84 7.79 7.40 -7.75
CA PRO A 84 7.51 8.83 -7.89
C PRO A 84 6.33 9.31 -7.03
N PHE A 85 5.31 8.46 -6.83
CA PHE A 85 4.15 8.80 -6.01
C PHE A 85 4.52 8.89 -4.53
N LEU A 86 5.29 7.93 -4.03
CA LEU A 86 5.82 7.96 -2.66
C LEU A 86 6.76 9.14 -2.44
N ALA A 87 7.67 9.40 -3.38
CA ALA A 87 8.60 10.53 -3.30
C ALA A 87 7.86 11.87 -3.32
N GLY A 88 6.81 12.01 -4.14
CA GLY A 88 5.94 13.18 -4.17
C GLY A 88 5.23 13.41 -2.83
N ALA A 89 4.61 12.37 -2.28
CA ALA A 89 3.96 12.41 -0.98
C ALA A 89 4.95 12.79 0.15
N ARG A 90 6.13 12.18 0.16
CA ARG A 90 7.20 12.53 1.10
C ARG A 90 7.57 14.00 1.00
N THR A 91 7.70 14.53 -0.21
CA THR A 91 8.04 15.94 -0.44
C THR A 91 6.99 16.88 0.16
N VAL A 92 5.70 16.58 -0.01
CA VAL A 92 4.60 17.36 0.57
C VAL A 92 4.67 17.37 2.09
N LEU A 93 4.83 16.21 2.72
CA LEU A 93 4.95 16.10 4.18
C LEU A 93 6.20 16.79 4.73
N ARG A 94 7.32 16.71 4.01
CA ARG A 94 8.56 17.42 4.38
C ARG A 94 8.39 18.93 4.34
N LYS A 95 7.73 19.46 3.30
CA LYS A 95 7.41 20.89 3.19
C LYS A 95 6.47 21.37 4.30
N ALA A 96 5.58 20.50 4.77
CA ALA A 96 4.71 20.78 5.91
C ALA A 96 5.45 20.76 7.27
N GLY A 97 6.74 20.41 7.29
CA GLY A 97 7.59 20.45 8.49
C GLY A 97 7.79 19.09 9.18
N LEU A 98 7.32 17.99 8.60
CA LEU A 98 7.55 16.67 9.18
C LEU A 98 9.02 16.25 9.00
N PRO A 99 9.75 15.85 10.07
CA PRO A 99 11.14 15.41 9.95
C PRO A 99 11.29 14.17 9.04
N ALA A 100 12.40 14.06 8.31
CA ALA A 100 12.66 12.93 7.42
C ALA A 100 12.55 11.57 8.12
N GLY A 101 13.07 11.47 9.33
CA GLY A 101 13.01 10.25 10.15
C GLY A 101 11.63 9.91 10.71
N SER A 102 10.63 10.78 10.51
CA SER A 102 9.23 10.53 10.86
C SER A 102 8.39 10.05 9.68
N ILE A 103 8.99 9.90 8.49
CA ILE A 103 8.32 9.43 7.29
C ILE A 103 8.96 8.13 6.85
N GLU A 104 8.16 7.08 6.81
CA GLU A 104 8.52 5.75 6.35
C GLU A 104 7.81 5.48 5.02
N GLU A 105 8.44 4.81 4.07
CA GLU A 105 7.86 4.40 2.81
C GLU A 105 7.82 2.87 2.74
N ARG A 106 6.68 2.32 2.34
CA ARG A 106 6.47 0.88 2.23
C ARG A 106 5.67 0.52 0.97
N TYR A 107 5.96 -0.64 0.45
CA TYR A 107 5.14 -1.29 -0.56
C TYR A 107 4.38 -2.45 0.09
N CYS A 108 3.09 -2.57 -0.23
CA CYS A 108 2.33 -3.77 0.04
C CYS A 108 2.51 -4.67 -1.19
N ASP A 109 3.28 -5.74 -1.03
CA ASP A 109 3.48 -6.71 -2.09
C ASP A 109 2.19 -7.52 -2.27
N PRO A 110 1.80 -7.79 -3.52
CA PRO A 110 0.59 -8.56 -3.76
C PRO A 110 0.78 -9.99 -3.24
N ALA A 111 -0.12 -10.41 -2.37
CA ALA A 111 -0.19 -11.78 -1.89
C ALA A 111 -1.36 -12.49 -2.58
N GLU A 112 -1.11 -13.70 -3.10
CA GLU A 112 -2.12 -14.49 -3.77
C GLU A 112 -3.33 -14.74 -2.87
N GLY A 113 -4.53 -14.45 -3.39
CA GLY A 113 -5.79 -14.65 -2.67
C GLY A 113 -6.07 -13.66 -1.53
N ARG A 114 -5.27 -12.62 -1.36
CA ARG A 114 -5.52 -11.57 -0.36
C ARG A 114 -6.22 -10.34 -0.96
N ALA A 115 -7.21 -9.85 -0.24
CA ALA A 115 -7.82 -8.56 -0.55
C ALA A 115 -6.87 -7.41 -0.18
N ARG A 116 -6.86 -6.34 -0.98
CA ARG A 116 -6.02 -5.15 -0.73
C ARG A 116 -6.28 -4.50 0.62
N GLY A 117 -7.51 -4.57 1.09
CA GLY A 117 -7.87 -4.09 2.43
C GLY A 117 -7.13 -4.85 3.54
N ASP A 118 -6.97 -6.16 3.38
CA ASP A 118 -6.24 -7.00 4.34
C ASP A 118 -4.74 -6.66 4.36
N GLU A 119 -4.14 -6.42 3.20
CA GLU A 119 -2.72 -6.02 3.08
C GLU A 119 -2.46 -4.69 3.81
N ILE A 120 -3.38 -3.73 3.66
CA ILE A 120 -3.28 -2.43 4.34
C ILE A 120 -3.47 -2.57 5.85
N LEU A 121 -4.44 -3.38 6.28
CA LEU A 121 -4.67 -3.64 7.70
C LEU A 121 -3.48 -4.35 8.35
N GLU A 122 -2.89 -5.31 7.65
CA GLU A 122 -1.68 -6.00 8.13
C GLU A 122 -0.51 -5.04 8.23
N MET A 123 -0.26 -4.22 7.21
CA MET A 123 0.76 -3.17 7.24
C MET A 123 0.53 -2.20 8.40
N ALA A 124 -0.72 -1.79 8.63
CA ALA A 124 -1.05 -0.90 9.74
C ALA A 124 -0.76 -1.53 11.10
N ARG A 125 -1.05 -2.82 11.28
CA ARG A 125 -0.72 -3.57 12.50
C ARG A 125 0.78 -3.70 12.70
N GLU A 126 1.50 -4.14 11.68
CA GLU A 126 2.97 -4.31 11.73
C GLU A 126 3.69 -3.01 12.05
N ARG A 127 3.19 -1.90 11.54
CA ARG A 127 3.78 -0.57 11.77
C ARG A 127 3.20 0.15 12.98
N GLU A 128 2.30 -0.48 13.71
CA GLU A 128 1.61 0.12 14.87
C GLU A 128 0.93 1.45 14.51
N CYS A 129 0.37 1.54 13.30
CA CYS A 129 -0.42 2.68 12.86
C CYS A 129 -1.86 2.47 13.30
N HIS A 130 -2.42 3.43 14.06
CA HIS A 130 -3.80 3.33 14.55
C HIS A 130 -4.80 4.09 13.68
N THR A 131 -4.32 4.90 12.75
CA THR A 131 -5.14 5.64 11.80
C THR A 131 -4.70 5.32 10.39
N ILE A 132 -5.66 4.97 9.53
CA ILE A 132 -5.47 4.70 8.11
C ILE A 132 -6.13 5.84 7.34
N VAL A 133 -5.38 6.46 6.45
CA VAL A 133 -5.88 7.55 5.58
C VAL A 133 -5.85 7.06 4.14
N VAL A 134 -6.96 7.19 3.45
CA VAL A 134 -7.13 6.69 2.07
C VAL A 134 -7.93 7.66 1.23
N GLY A 135 -7.57 7.82 -0.03
CA GLY A 135 -8.35 8.58 -1.00
C GLY A 135 -9.60 7.81 -1.47
N SER A 136 -10.70 8.50 -1.70
CA SER A 136 -11.97 7.90 -2.14
C SER A 136 -11.85 7.17 -3.49
N GLU A 137 -11.03 7.68 -4.41
CA GLU A 137 -10.79 7.03 -5.70
C GLU A 137 -10.05 5.69 -5.56
N SER A 138 -9.13 5.58 -4.58
CA SER A 138 -8.45 4.32 -4.27
C SER A 138 -9.45 3.25 -3.82
N LEU A 139 -10.39 3.63 -2.96
CA LEU A 139 -11.47 2.74 -2.50
C LEU A 139 -12.38 2.32 -3.64
N SER A 140 -12.75 3.25 -4.53
CA SER A 140 -13.59 2.95 -5.68
C SER A 140 -12.94 1.95 -6.65
N ARG A 141 -11.63 2.07 -6.89
CA ARG A 141 -10.86 1.11 -7.69
C ARG A 141 -10.83 -0.27 -7.04
N TRP A 142 -10.65 -0.34 -5.74
CA TRP A 142 -10.65 -1.62 -5.03
C TRP A 142 -12.01 -2.31 -5.11
N ARG A 143 -13.12 -1.56 -5.02
CA ARG A 143 -14.48 -2.08 -5.22
C ARG A 143 -14.66 -2.68 -6.62
N GLN A 144 -14.17 -2.01 -7.65
CA GLN A 144 -14.26 -2.50 -9.04
C GLN A 144 -13.46 -3.79 -9.26
N LEU A 145 -12.34 -3.97 -8.56
CA LEU A 145 -11.47 -5.14 -8.71
C LEU A 145 -11.92 -6.34 -7.89
N LEU A 146 -12.53 -6.12 -6.72
CA LEU A 146 -12.79 -7.16 -5.73
C LEU A 146 -14.27 -7.49 -5.56
N GLY A 147 -15.19 -6.68 -6.12
CA GLY A 147 -16.64 -6.89 -6.02
C GLY A 147 -17.24 -6.58 -4.64
N ASP A 148 -16.42 -6.45 -3.59
CA ASP A 148 -16.84 -6.08 -2.24
C ASP A 148 -16.58 -4.60 -1.95
N ASP A 149 -17.33 -4.01 -1.01
CA ASP A 149 -17.09 -2.63 -0.58
C ASP A 149 -15.83 -2.59 0.32
N PRO A 150 -14.70 -2.06 -0.17
CA PRO A 150 -13.47 -2.04 0.61
C PRO A 150 -13.58 -1.17 1.86
N VAL A 151 -14.48 -0.20 1.90
CA VAL A 151 -14.77 0.58 3.10
C VAL A 151 -15.45 -0.29 4.14
N GLU A 152 -16.49 -1.05 3.72
CA GLU A 152 -17.19 -1.96 4.61
C GLU A 152 -16.24 -3.04 5.15
N GLU A 153 -15.37 -3.58 4.32
CA GLU A 153 -14.37 -4.55 4.73
C GLU A 153 -13.34 -3.98 5.69
N LEU A 154 -12.80 -2.78 5.41
CA LEU A 154 -11.90 -2.06 6.33
C LEU A 154 -12.60 -1.75 7.65
N LEU A 155 -13.86 -1.35 7.65
CA LEU A 155 -14.62 -1.08 8.87
C LEU A 155 -14.94 -2.38 9.64
N ARG A 156 -15.29 -3.46 8.94
CA ARG A 156 -15.62 -4.74 9.54
C ARG A 156 -14.40 -5.43 10.17
N ARG A 157 -13.27 -5.45 9.44
CA ARG A 157 -12.02 -6.11 9.86
C ARG A 157 -11.06 -5.19 10.58
N GLY A 158 -11.22 -3.88 10.41
CA GLY A 158 -10.37 -2.84 10.98
C GLY A 158 -10.72 -2.46 12.41
N LYS A 159 -11.27 -3.38 13.21
CA LYS A 159 -11.53 -3.12 14.64
C LYS A 159 -10.28 -2.62 15.34
N GLY A 160 -10.38 -1.45 15.98
CA GLY A 160 -9.24 -0.80 16.65
C GLY A 160 -8.49 0.22 15.78
N PHE A 161 -8.89 0.43 14.51
CA PHE A 161 -8.37 1.47 13.65
C PHE A 161 -9.36 2.62 13.47
N THR A 162 -8.82 3.81 13.26
CA THR A 162 -9.55 4.95 12.73
C THR A 162 -9.30 5.02 11.23
N VAL A 163 -10.33 5.17 10.42
CA VAL A 163 -10.20 5.31 8.96
C VAL A 163 -10.65 6.69 8.53
N TRP A 164 -9.79 7.42 7.83
CA TRP A 164 -10.10 8.70 7.18
C TRP A 164 -10.19 8.48 5.68
N VAL A 165 -11.35 8.74 5.12
CA VAL A 165 -11.57 8.75 3.68
C VAL A 165 -11.55 10.20 3.21
N VAL A 166 -10.67 10.51 2.27
CA VAL A 166 -10.50 11.86 1.71
C VAL A 166 -10.98 11.86 0.26
N GLU A 167 -11.91 12.75 -0.05
CA GLU A 167 -12.45 12.99 -1.39
C GLU A 167 -11.61 13.97 -2.20
#